data_d03407fcb014153bce55127ebdccd6a1
#
_entry.id   d03407fcb014153bce55127ebdccd6a1
#
_cell.length_a   1.000
_cell.length_b   1.000
_cell.length_c   1.000
_cell.angle_alpha   90.00
_cell.angle_beta   90.00
_cell.angle_gamma   90.00
#
_symmetry.space_group_name_H-M   'P 1'
#
loop_
_entity.id
_entity.type
_entity.pdbx_description
1 polymer ?
#
loop_
_entity_poly.entity_id
_entity_poly.type
_entity_poly.pdbx_seq_one_letter_code
_entity_poly.pdbx_strand_id
1 'polypeptide(L)'
;MTNEESGKGWTVADIPSQVGRRALITGANSGIGYYAAAELAHNGAHVLLACRDKAKGDAALARMRAKDPRAKAEVVLLDLASLESVRAFAAAELALGVPLDLLINNAGVMAPKKRLETADGFEIQFGTNVLGHFALTAMLLPALERAAANYSQRPRVVTLASIAHKSGQLNFDDLQSVKSYSPMGAYRQSKLADLMFAFELDRRLRAAGTPVSGVMSVAAHPGVANTNLFQVGEFNPIEKMVRKGFGVAIGTLLNTEEQGAMPTLFAAMASGATDGGYYGPQGFQEMRGGDVGPAAVAPQALDRRAAARLWRECESLTGVSLL
;
A
#
# COMPACT_ATOMS: atom_id res chain seq x y z
N MET A 1 -3.56 24.37 11.84
CA MET A 1 -2.81 23.09 11.80
C MET A 1 -1.57 23.24 12.67
N THR A 2 -1.39 22.35 13.61
CA THR A 2 -0.15 22.27 14.38
C THR A 2 0.97 21.74 13.47
N ASN A 3 2.25 21.91 13.84
CA ASN A 3 3.36 21.33 13.05
C ASN A 3 3.24 19.80 12.91
N GLU A 4 2.64 19.12 13.88
CA GLU A 4 2.36 17.68 13.83
C GLU A 4 1.32 17.31 12.77
N GLU A 5 0.27 18.11 12.60
CA GLU A 5 -0.76 17.90 11.56
C GLU A 5 -0.22 18.17 10.14
N SER A 6 0.72 19.10 10.01
CA SER A 6 1.36 19.44 8.74
C SER A 6 2.45 18.47 8.32
N GLY A 7 2.96 17.63 9.23
CA GLY A 7 4.10 16.73 8.99
C GLY A 7 5.43 17.44 8.69
N LYS A 8 5.48 18.74 8.86
CA LYS A 8 6.69 19.54 8.60
C LYS A 8 7.78 19.19 9.60
N GLY A 9 8.92 18.73 9.07
CA GLY A 9 10.06 18.29 9.87
C GLY A 9 9.90 16.91 10.50
N TRP A 10 8.82 16.15 10.20
CA TRP A 10 8.66 14.78 10.67
C TRP A 10 9.67 13.84 10.00
N THR A 11 10.31 12.99 10.80
CA THR A 11 11.37 12.07 10.37
C THR A 11 11.15 10.67 10.95
N VAL A 12 11.93 9.70 10.53
CA VAL A 12 11.89 8.33 11.10
C VAL A 12 12.23 8.30 12.61
N ALA A 13 12.94 9.32 13.12
CA ALA A 13 13.22 9.45 14.56
C ALA A 13 11.97 9.77 15.39
N ASP A 14 10.90 10.26 14.74
CA ASP A 14 9.63 10.57 15.39
C ASP A 14 8.69 9.35 15.45
N ILE A 15 9.10 8.20 14.90
CA ILE A 15 8.33 6.95 15.01
C ILE A 15 8.32 6.51 16.47
N PRO A 16 7.13 6.41 17.10
CA PRO A 16 7.04 5.96 18.48
C PRO A 16 7.42 4.47 18.59
N SER A 17 7.78 4.03 19.81
CA SER A 17 8.06 2.62 20.07
C SER A 17 6.93 1.71 19.55
N GLN A 18 7.32 0.70 18.80
CA GLN A 18 6.42 -0.30 18.22
C GLN A 18 6.55 -1.67 18.93
N VAL A 19 7.17 -1.70 20.09
CA VAL A 19 7.33 -2.93 20.88
C VAL A 19 5.95 -3.51 21.22
N GLY A 20 5.79 -4.80 20.92
CA GLY A 20 4.52 -5.52 21.13
C GLY A 20 3.51 -5.38 19.99
N ARG A 21 3.76 -4.54 18.99
CA ARG A 21 2.89 -4.35 17.85
C ARG A 21 3.29 -5.23 16.66
N ARG A 22 2.30 -5.60 15.85
CA ARG A 22 2.47 -6.47 14.68
C ARG A 22 2.06 -5.75 13.40
N ALA A 23 2.94 -5.74 12.40
CA ALA A 23 2.76 -5.05 11.14
C ALA A 23 2.88 -5.99 9.95
N LEU A 24 1.93 -5.97 9.04
CA LEU A 24 1.96 -6.67 7.76
C LEU A 24 2.17 -5.67 6.63
N ILE A 25 3.23 -5.87 5.84
CA ILE A 25 3.54 -5.01 4.69
C ILE A 25 3.59 -5.86 3.43
N THR A 26 2.72 -5.56 2.46
CA THR A 26 2.73 -6.24 1.16
C THR A 26 3.83 -5.69 0.26
N GLY A 27 4.51 -6.56 -0.50
CA GLY A 27 5.62 -6.16 -1.36
C GLY A 27 6.87 -5.67 -0.60
N ALA A 28 7.08 -6.17 0.62
CA ALA A 28 8.14 -5.72 1.52
C ALA A 28 9.55 -6.26 1.20
N ASN A 29 9.71 -7.00 0.10
CA ASN A 29 11.02 -7.54 -0.30
C ASN A 29 11.93 -6.51 -0.99
N SER A 30 11.43 -5.33 -1.36
CA SER A 30 12.22 -4.29 -2.04
C SER A 30 11.56 -2.92 -1.94
N GLY A 31 12.29 -1.88 -2.34
CA GLY A 31 11.74 -0.54 -2.50
C GLY A 31 11.15 0.04 -1.23
N ILE A 32 10.10 0.82 -1.41
CA ILE A 32 9.37 1.52 -0.35
C ILE A 32 8.90 0.57 0.74
N GLY A 33 8.33 -0.58 0.34
CA GLY A 33 7.84 -1.58 1.30
C GLY A 33 8.94 -2.14 2.19
N TYR A 34 10.14 -2.36 1.64
CA TYR A 34 11.28 -2.80 2.44
C TYR A 34 11.74 -1.74 3.44
N TYR A 35 11.85 -0.47 3.01
CA TYR A 35 12.27 0.60 3.93
C TYR A 35 11.24 0.85 5.03
N ALA A 36 9.96 0.86 4.69
CA ALA A 36 8.90 0.96 5.70
C ALA A 36 8.97 -0.20 6.71
N ALA A 37 9.17 -1.42 6.23
CA ALA A 37 9.31 -2.61 7.06
C ALA A 37 10.55 -2.54 7.97
N ALA A 38 11.69 -2.08 7.44
CA ALA A 38 12.93 -1.97 8.19
C ALA A 38 12.82 -0.93 9.33
N GLU A 39 12.22 0.23 9.06
CA GLU A 39 12.03 1.27 10.08
C GLU A 39 11.06 0.83 11.18
N LEU A 40 9.97 0.15 10.83
CA LEU A 40 9.04 -0.39 11.82
C LEU A 40 9.69 -1.47 12.69
N ALA A 41 10.47 -2.37 12.09
CA ALA A 41 11.20 -3.40 12.82
C ALA A 41 12.30 -2.81 13.73
N HIS A 42 13.01 -1.77 13.25
CA HIS A 42 14.00 -1.02 14.04
C HIS A 42 13.36 -0.40 15.29
N ASN A 43 12.14 0.11 15.16
CA ASN A 43 11.38 0.67 16.28
C ASN A 43 10.64 -0.39 17.14
N GLY A 44 10.89 -1.68 16.90
CA GLY A 44 10.48 -2.79 17.76
C GLY A 44 9.21 -3.54 17.34
N ALA A 45 8.60 -3.22 16.18
CA ALA A 45 7.48 -3.99 15.66
C ALA A 45 7.91 -5.41 15.29
N HIS A 46 6.99 -6.37 15.40
CA HIS A 46 7.09 -7.64 14.71
C HIS A 46 6.53 -7.50 13.29
N VAL A 47 7.40 -7.57 12.28
CA VAL A 47 7.07 -7.25 10.90
C VAL A 47 6.92 -8.50 10.04
N LEU A 48 5.79 -8.64 9.37
CA LEU A 48 5.53 -9.65 8.36
C LEU A 48 5.87 -9.07 6.98
N LEU A 49 6.97 -9.56 6.40
CA LEU A 49 7.41 -9.22 5.05
C LEU A 49 6.61 -10.04 4.05
N ALA A 50 5.43 -9.55 3.64
CA ALA A 50 4.60 -10.29 2.71
C ALA A 50 5.09 -10.11 1.26
N CYS A 51 5.44 -11.21 0.61
CA CYS A 51 5.91 -11.22 -0.77
C CYS A 51 5.57 -12.56 -1.46
N ARG A 52 5.50 -12.55 -2.78
CA ARG A 52 5.19 -13.75 -3.58
C ARG A 52 6.40 -14.66 -3.85
N ASP A 53 7.61 -14.12 -3.71
CA ASP A 53 8.88 -14.80 -4.01
C ASP A 53 9.67 -14.97 -2.70
N LYS A 54 9.73 -16.23 -2.23
CA LYS A 54 10.40 -16.56 -0.97
C LYS A 54 11.89 -16.17 -0.99
N ALA A 55 12.59 -16.43 -2.08
CA ALA A 55 14.03 -16.15 -2.15
C ALA A 55 14.33 -14.65 -2.05
N LYS A 56 13.48 -13.82 -2.70
CA LYS A 56 13.58 -12.35 -2.57
C LYS A 56 13.21 -11.87 -1.17
N GLY A 57 12.21 -12.49 -0.54
CA GLY A 57 11.85 -12.22 0.83
C GLY A 57 12.97 -12.56 1.81
N ASP A 58 13.55 -13.74 1.69
CA ASP A 58 14.68 -14.19 2.54
C ASP A 58 15.90 -13.27 2.38
N ALA A 59 16.21 -12.86 1.16
CA ALA A 59 17.30 -11.90 0.90
C ALA A 59 17.02 -10.52 1.55
N ALA A 60 15.77 -10.05 1.50
CA ALA A 60 15.37 -8.81 2.17
C ALA A 60 15.48 -8.92 3.70
N LEU A 61 15.02 -10.03 4.27
CA LEU A 61 15.14 -10.31 5.70
C LEU A 61 16.60 -10.38 6.15
N ALA A 62 17.45 -11.06 5.38
CA ALA A 62 18.90 -11.13 5.65
C ALA A 62 19.54 -9.74 5.63
N ARG A 63 19.19 -8.90 4.64
CA ARG A 63 19.65 -7.51 4.54
C ARG A 63 19.20 -6.67 5.75
N MET A 64 17.95 -6.86 6.21
CA MET A 64 17.40 -6.17 7.38
C MET A 64 18.19 -6.56 8.64
N ARG A 65 18.37 -7.86 8.89
CA ARG A 65 19.10 -8.37 10.06
C ARG A 65 20.58 -8.02 10.07
N ALA A 66 21.19 -7.87 8.89
CA ALA A 66 22.57 -7.40 8.79
C ALA A 66 22.72 -5.94 9.24
N LYS A 67 21.69 -5.11 9.04
CA LYS A 67 21.66 -3.71 9.51
C LYS A 67 21.23 -3.60 10.97
N ASP A 68 20.21 -4.35 11.37
CA ASP A 68 19.73 -4.43 12.75
C ASP A 68 19.50 -5.89 13.17
N PRO A 69 20.45 -6.52 13.88
CA PRO A 69 20.29 -7.90 14.36
C PRO A 69 19.11 -8.12 15.32
N ARG A 70 18.57 -7.05 15.91
CA ARG A 70 17.43 -7.12 16.83
C ARG A 70 16.08 -7.06 16.11
N ALA A 71 16.08 -6.79 14.80
CA ALA A 71 14.86 -6.69 14.00
C ALA A 71 14.00 -7.95 14.11
N LYS A 72 12.78 -7.80 14.61
CA LYS A 72 11.79 -8.86 14.70
C LYS A 72 10.99 -8.88 13.40
N ALA A 73 11.41 -9.71 12.48
CA ALA A 73 10.75 -9.83 11.19
C ALA A 73 10.77 -11.26 10.67
N GLU A 74 9.78 -11.61 9.88
CA GLU A 74 9.66 -12.88 9.18
C GLU A 74 9.09 -12.71 7.77
N VAL A 75 9.42 -13.65 6.90
CA VAL A 75 8.90 -13.68 5.52
C VAL A 75 7.64 -14.50 5.48
N VAL A 76 6.57 -13.93 4.93
CA VAL A 76 5.31 -14.62 4.68
C VAL A 76 4.99 -14.62 3.20
N LEU A 77 4.53 -15.77 2.68
CA LEU A 77 4.20 -15.88 1.27
C LEU A 77 2.78 -15.39 1.02
N LEU A 78 2.67 -14.41 0.12
CA LEU A 78 1.40 -13.84 -0.30
C LEU A 78 1.52 -13.37 -1.76
N ASP A 79 0.72 -13.94 -2.64
CA ASP A 79 0.53 -13.46 -4.00
C ASP A 79 -0.83 -12.76 -4.13
N LEU A 80 -0.81 -11.43 -4.26
CA LEU A 80 -2.02 -10.62 -4.44
C LEU A 80 -2.66 -10.81 -5.83
N ALA A 81 -1.94 -11.44 -6.77
CA ALA A 81 -2.49 -11.83 -8.07
C ALA A 81 -3.20 -13.20 -8.03
N SER A 82 -3.49 -13.72 -6.84
CA SER A 82 -4.26 -14.96 -6.62
C SER A 82 -5.15 -14.80 -5.39
N LEU A 83 -6.44 -14.74 -5.57
CA LEU A 83 -7.39 -14.70 -4.47
C LEU A 83 -7.32 -15.96 -3.58
N GLU A 84 -6.95 -17.10 -4.15
CA GLU A 84 -6.68 -18.32 -3.38
C GLU A 84 -5.53 -18.11 -2.40
N SER A 85 -4.41 -17.53 -2.87
CA SER A 85 -3.27 -17.19 -2.00
C SER A 85 -3.66 -16.20 -0.91
N VAL A 86 -4.46 -15.17 -1.24
CA VAL A 86 -4.96 -14.20 -0.26
C VAL A 86 -5.82 -14.87 0.80
N ARG A 87 -6.75 -15.76 0.39
CA ARG A 87 -7.62 -16.49 1.32
C ARG A 87 -6.83 -17.43 2.24
N ALA A 88 -5.89 -18.20 1.66
CA ALA A 88 -5.06 -19.12 2.43
C ALA A 88 -4.21 -18.38 3.47
N PHE A 89 -3.57 -17.28 3.07
CA PHE A 89 -2.78 -16.44 3.96
C PHE A 89 -3.64 -15.86 5.09
N ALA A 90 -4.76 -15.22 4.75
CA ALA A 90 -5.63 -14.58 5.73
C ALA A 90 -6.22 -15.59 6.72
N ALA A 91 -6.61 -16.77 6.26
CA ALA A 91 -7.10 -17.84 7.13
C ALA A 91 -6.03 -18.32 8.12
N ALA A 92 -4.79 -18.50 7.67
CA ALA A 92 -3.67 -18.86 8.53
C ALA A 92 -3.39 -17.78 9.58
N GLU A 93 -3.39 -16.50 9.17
CA GLU A 93 -3.21 -15.38 10.10
C GLU A 93 -4.30 -15.27 11.15
N LEU A 94 -5.56 -15.43 10.75
CA LEU A 94 -6.70 -15.38 11.66
C LEU A 94 -6.69 -16.55 12.66
N ALA A 95 -6.22 -17.73 12.24
CA ALA A 95 -6.12 -18.91 13.09
C ALA A 95 -5.12 -18.74 14.24
N LEU A 96 -4.12 -17.85 14.10
CA LEU A 96 -3.19 -17.51 15.19
C LEU A 96 -3.89 -16.79 16.36
N GLY A 97 -5.05 -16.19 16.14
CA GLY A 97 -5.78 -15.45 17.17
C GLY A 97 -5.11 -14.15 17.64
N VAL A 98 -3.97 -13.76 17.04
CA VAL A 98 -3.19 -12.59 17.45
C VAL A 98 -3.72 -11.32 16.79
N PRO A 99 -3.58 -10.14 17.44
CA PRO A 99 -3.93 -8.85 16.85
C PRO A 99 -2.98 -8.46 15.72
N LEU A 100 -3.51 -7.67 14.76
CA LEU A 100 -2.75 -6.98 13.73
C LEU A 100 -2.90 -5.48 13.93
N ASP A 101 -1.80 -4.78 14.18
CA ASP A 101 -1.84 -3.34 14.48
C ASP A 101 -1.70 -2.48 13.22
N LEU A 102 -1.06 -3.00 12.19
CA LEU A 102 -0.77 -2.25 10.99
C LEU A 102 -0.83 -3.14 9.76
N LEU A 103 -1.67 -2.77 8.81
CA LEU A 103 -1.73 -3.34 7.47
C LEU A 103 -1.28 -2.28 6.46
N ILE A 104 -0.15 -2.48 5.79
CA ILE A 104 0.32 -1.60 4.72
C ILE A 104 0.12 -2.28 3.37
N ASN A 105 -0.90 -1.86 2.65
CA ASN A 105 -1.22 -2.24 1.27
C ASN A 105 -0.28 -1.49 0.32
N ASN A 106 0.98 -1.97 0.23
CA ASN A 106 2.06 -1.31 -0.49
C ASN A 106 2.37 -1.95 -1.85
N ALA A 107 2.19 -3.25 -2.00
CA ALA A 107 2.52 -3.95 -3.24
C ALA A 107 1.81 -3.34 -4.45
N GLY A 108 2.43 -3.44 -5.61
CA GLY A 108 1.80 -2.97 -6.84
C GLY A 108 2.52 -3.44 -8.08
N VAL A 109 1.77 -3.44 -9.17
CA VAL A 109 2.22 -3.70 -10.54
C VAL A 109 1.98 -2.43 -11.34
N MET A 110 2.94 -2.06 -12.19
CA MET A 110 2.85 -0.84 -12.97
C MET A 110 3.13 -1.08 -14.45
N ALA A 111 2.18 -0.71 -15.27
CA ALA A 111 2.27 -0.50 -16.71
C ALA A 111 2.99 -1.62 -17.50
N PRO A 112 2.62 -2.91 -17.38
CA PRO A 112 3.12 -3.94 -18.29
C PRO A 112 2.70 -3.60 -19.72
N LYS A 113 3.57 -3.89 -20.70
CA LYS A 113 3.35 -3.50 -22.10
C LYS A 113 2.08 -4.12 -22.71
N LYS A 114 1.72 -5.31 -22.28
CA LYS A 114 0.53 -6.05 -22.71
C LYS A 114 -0.40 -6.22 -21.53
N ARG A 115 -1.69 -6.36 -21.81
CA ARG A 115 -2.63 -6.81 -20.81
C ARG A 115 -2.23 -8.23 -20.36
N LEU A 116 -1.99 -8.35 -19.07
CA LEU A 116 -1.75 -9.60 -18.37
C LEU A 116 -2.90 -9.86 -17.41
N GLU A 117 -3.08 -11.10 -16.99
CA GLU A 117 -4.14 -11.49 -16.06
C GLU A 117 -3.58 -12.08 -14.78
N THR A 118 -4.32 -11.93 -13.70
CA THR A 118 -4.12 -12.65 -12.45
C THR A 118 -4.54 -14.12 -12.61
N ALA A 119 -4.27 -14.94 -11.61
CA ALA A 119 -4.74 -16.33 -11.58
C ALA A 119 -6.27 -16.44 -11.67
N ASP A 120 -6.97 -15.38 -11.27
CA ASP A 120 -8.44 -15.30 -11.25
C ASP A 120 -9.01 -14.66 -12.54
N GLY A 121 -8.17 -14.32 -13.53
CA GLY A 121 -8.58 -13.73 -14.81
C GLY A 121 -8.79 -12.22 -14.81
N PHE A 122 -8.40 -11.51 -13.74
CA PHE A 122 -8.48 -10.03 -13.67
C PHE A 122 -7.29 -9.38 -14.37
N GLU A 123 -7.47 -8.16 -14.89
CA GLU A 123 -6.35 -7.35 -15.37
C GLU A 123 -5.32 -7.20 -14.24
N ILE A 124 -4.05 -7.46 -14.57
CA ILE A 124 -3.00 -7.68 -13.57
C ILE A 124 -2.80 -6.49 -12.61
N GLN A 125 -2.97 -5.24 -13.07
CA GLN A 125 -2.79 -4.06 -12.22
C GLN A 125 -4.03 -3.87 -11.33
N PHE A 126 -5.23 -3.93 -11.91
CA PHE A 126 -6.46 -3.83 -11.13
C PHE A 126 -6.61 -5.01 -10.15
N GLY A 127 -6.30 -6.22 -10.60
CA GLY A 127 -6.34 -7.42 -9.78
C GLY A 127 -5.37 -7.37 -8.59
N THR A 128 -4.09 -7.02 -8.85
CA THR A 128 -3.06 -7.00 -7.79
C THR A 128 -3.18 -5.78 -6.90
N ASN A 129 -3.29 -4.57 -7.50
CA ASN A 129 -3.23 -3.32 -6.73
C ASN A 129 -4.52 -3.11 -5.93
N VAL A 130 -5.69 -3.45 -6.50
CA VAL A 130 -7.01 -3.16 -5.93
C VAL A 130 -7.65 -4.40 -5.32
N LEU A 131 -8.00 -5.41 -6.15
CA LEU A 131 -8.81 -6.55 -5.70
C LEU A 131 -8.11 -7.42 -4.67
N GLY A 132 -6.81 -7.69 -4.85
CA GLY A 132 -6.00 -8.44 -3.90
C GLY A 132 -5.90 -7.74 -2.54
N HIS A 133 -5.69 -6.42 -2.52
CA HIS A 133 -5.65 -5.64 -1.28
C HIS A 133 -7.04 -5.47 -0.65
N PHE A 134 -8.09 -5.31 -1.46
CA PHE A 134 -9.47 -5.29 -0.97
C PHE A 134 -9.79 -6.59 -0.21
N ALA A 135 -9.57 -7.75 -0.86
CA ALA A 135 -9.82 -9.05 -0.26
C ALA A 135 -8.96 -9.27 1.00
N LEU A 136 -7.67 -8.94 0.95
CA LEU A 136 -6.76 -9.05 2.10
C LEU A 136 -7.24 -8.20 3.28
N THR A 137 -7.60 -6.94 3.03
CA THR A 137 -8.08 -6.03 4.08
C THR A 137 -9.38 -6.54 4.69
N ALA A 138 -10.34 -6.96 3.86
CA ALA A 138 -11.60 -7.51 4.29
C ALA A 138 -11.42 -8.72 5.22
N MET A 139 -10.60 -9.66 4.79
CA MET A 139 -10.38 -10.89 5.54
C MET A 139 -9.57 -10.69 6.82
N LEU A 140 -8.65 -9.70 6.86
CA LEU A 140 -7.85 -9.41 8.06
C LEU A 140 -8.51 -8.38 9.00
N LEU A 141 -9.68 -7.83 8.65
CA LEU A 141 -10.38 -6.88 9.52
C LEU A 141 -10.59 -7.41 10.94
N PRO A 142 -10.97 -8.69 11.18
CA PRO A 142 -11.11 -9.21 12.54
C PRO A 142 -9.81 -9.19 13.37
N ALA A 143 -8.63 -9.27 12.71
CA ALA A 143 -7.34 -9.14 13.42
C ALA A 143 -7.03 -7.68 13.79
N LEU A 144 -7.42 -6.72 12.92
CA LEU A 144 -7.35 -5.28 13.21
C LEU A 144 -8.31 -4.88 14.33
N GLU A 145 -9.52 -5.42 14.32
CA GLU A 145 -10.51 -5.21 15.40
C GLU A 145 -9.99 -5.68 16.76
N ARG A 146 -9.32 -6.84 16.80
CA ARG A 146 -8.66 -7.31 18.03
C ARG A 146 -7.61 -6.34 18.54
N ALA A 147 -6.85 -5.72 17.64
CA ALA A 147 -5.89 -4.69 18.02
C ALA A 147 -6.59 -3.43 18.54
N ALA A 148 -7.68 -3.00 17.89
CA ALA A 148 -8.47 -1.85 18.33
C ALA A 148 -9.06 -2.01 19.73
N ALA A 149 -9.42 -3.23 20.12
CA ALA A 149 -9.98 -3.53 21.43
C ALA A 149 -8.95 -3.51 22.59
N ASN A 150 -7.68 -3.71 22.29
CA ASN A 150 -6.65 -4.01 23.29
C ASN A 150 -5.58 -2.94 23.49
N TYR A 151 -5.48 -1.92 22.62
CA TYR A 151 -4.34 -1.01 22.61
C TYR A 151 -4.71 0.47 22.68
N SER A 152 -3.81 1.24 23.26
CA SER A 152 -3.90 2.71 23.32
C SER A 152 -3.63 3.39 21.99
N GLN A 153 -2.95 2.73 21.06
CA GLN A 153 -2.71 3.22 19.70
C GLN A 153 -3.62 2.48 18.71
N ARG A 154 -4.39 3.24 17.97
CA ARG A 154 -5.32 2.71 16.97
C ARG A 154 -4.61 1.92 15.88
N PRO A 155 -5.08 0.72 15.52
CA PRO A 155 -4.60 0.00 14.35
C PRO A 155 -4.92 0.79 13.07
N ARG A 156 -4.07 0.61 12.05
CA ARG A 156 -4.21 1.36 10.78
C ARG A 156 -4.13 0.45 9.58
N VAL A 157 -4.95 0.77 8.58
CA VAL A 157 -4.81 0.30 7.20
C VAL A 157 -4.25 1.45 6.39
N VAL A 158 -3.05 1.30 5.84
CA VAL A 158 -2.39 2.29 4.99
C VAL A 158 -2.41 1.80 3.55
N THR A 159 -3.08 2.50 2.66
CA THR A 159 -3.17 2.13 1.24
C THR A 159 -2.27 3.02 0.38
N LEU A 160 -1.36 2.41 -0.38
CA LEU A 160 -0.48 3.15 -1.28
C LEU A 160 -1.17 3.47 -2.61
N ALA A 161 -1.58 4.72 -2.74
CA ALA A 161 -2.02 5.32 -3.99
C ALA A 161 -0.82 5.84 -4.82
N SER A 162 -1.04 6.80 -5.67
CA SER A 162 -0.02 7.47 -6.49
C SER A 162 -0.52 8.83 -6.96
N ILE A 163 0.39 9.76 -7.28
CA ILE A 163 0.05 10.98 -8.03
C ILE A 163 -0.66 10.67 -9.35
N ALA A 164 -0.51 9.46 -9.89
CA ALA A 164 -1.18 8.99 -11.08
C ALA A 164 -2.72 8.98 -10.97
N HIS A 165 -3.29 8.93 -9.74
CA HIS A 165 -4.73 9.04 -9.51
C HIS A 165 -5.31 10.34 -10.05
N LYS A 166 -4.51 11.44 -10.11
CA LYS A 166 -4.94 12.77 -10.55
C LYS A 166 -5.45 12.77 -11.99
N SER A 167 -4.94 11.88 -12.83
CA SER A 167 -5.38 11.68 -14.22
C SER A 167 -6.07 10.33 -14.45
N GLY A 168 -6.43 9.62 -13.39
CA GLY A 168 -7.18 8.38 -13.43
C GLY A 168 -8.66 8.61 -13.66
N GLN A 169 -9.32 7.63 -14.27
CA GLN A 169 -10.77 7.54 -14.40
C GLN A 169 -11.21 6.10 -14.20
N LEU A 170 -12.34 5.87 -13.52
CA LEU A 170 -12.93 4.55 -13.40
C LEU A 170 -13.83 4.28 -14.60
N ASN A 171 -13.43 3.32 -15.43
CA ASN A 171 -14.26 2.82 -16.52
C ASN A 171 -15.04 1.60 -16.04
N PHE A 172 -16.20 1.82 -15.46
CA PHE A 172 -17.06 0.74 -14.95
C PHE A 172 -17.59 -0.20 -16.03
N ASP A 173 -17.59 0.21 -17.31
CA ASP A 173 -18.01 -0.64 -18.42
C ASP A 173 -16.87 -1.53 -18.95
N ASP A 174 -15.64 -1.28 -18.44
CA ASP A 174 -14.43 -2.05 -18.79
C ASP A 174 -13.32 -1.92 -17.71
N LEU A 175 -13.68 -2.16 -16.45
CA LEU A 175 -12.71 -2.11 -15.33
C LEU A 175 -11.51 -3.03 -15.54
N GLN A 176 -11.74 -4.12 -16.29
CA GLN A 176 -10.71 -5.13 -16.58
C GLN A 176 -9.94 -4.85 -17.87
N SER A 177 -10.17 -3.70 -18.51
CA SER A 177 -9.49 -3.31 -19.76
C SER A 177 -9.50 -4.41 -20.84
N VAL A 178 -10.63 -5.12 -20.98
CA VAL A 178 -10.81 -6.19 -21.96
C VAL A 178 -11.04 -5.62 -23.36
N LYS A 179 -11.84 -4.53 -23.43
CA LYS A 179 -12.19 -3.88 -24.72
C LYS A 179 -11.04 -3.01 -25.22
N SER A 180 -10.31 -2.37 -24.28
CA SER A 180 -9.19 -1.47 -24.63
C SER A 180 -8.20 -1.41 -23.50
N TYR A 181 -6.95 -1.79 -23.78
CA TYR A 181 -5.85 -1.76 -22.79
C TYR A 181 -4.86 -0.66 -23.10
N SER A 182 -4.62 0.18 -22.13
CA SER A 182 -3.51 1.13 -22.09
C SER A 182 -2.70 0.91 -20.82
N PRO A 183 -1.39 0.60 -20.90
CA PRO A 183 -0.57 0.32 -19.71
C PRO A 183 -0.69 1.34 -18.60
N MET A 184 -0.51 2.63 -18.94
CA MET A 184 -0.65 3.72 -17.98
C MET A 184 -2.11 4.06 -17.67
N GLY A 185 -3.06 3.81 -18.57
CA GLY A 185 -4.49 3.98 -18.31
C GLY A 185 -4.95 3.03 -17.20
N ALA A 186 -4.64 1.74 -17.31
CA ALA A 186 -4.95 0.73 -16.30
C ALA A 186 -4.26 1.03 -14.96
N TYR A 187 -3.00 1.50 -14.99
CA TYR A 187 -2.29 1.93 -13.77
C TYR A 187 -2.98 3.11 -13.08
N ARG A 188 -3.31 4.18 -13.84
CA ARG A 188 -4.00 5.35 -13.30
C ARG A 188 -5.35 5.00 -12.71
N GLN A 189 -6.09 4.13 -13.38
CA GLN A 189 -7.37 3.59 -12.89
C GLN A 189 -7.18 2.85 -11.58
N SER A 190 -6.21 1.93 -11.48
CA SER A 190 -5.94 1.18 -10.25
C SER A 190 -5.56 2.12 -9.09
N LYS A 191 -4.75 3.15 -9.34
CA LYS A 191 -4.31 4.08 -8.29
C LYS A 191 -5.40 5.07 -7.85
N LEU A 192 -6.32 5.41 -8.74
CA LEU A 192 -7.55 6.11 -8.37
C LEU A 192 -8.45 5.19 -7.50
N ALA A 193 -8.61 3.94 -7.90
CA ALA A 193 -9.39 2.97 -7.14
C ALA A 193 -8.80 2.71 -5.74
N ASP A 194 -7.46 2.62 -5.61
CA ASP A 194 -6.78 2.49 -4.31
C ASP A 194 -7.10 3.65 -3.38
N LEU A 195 -7.08 4.90 -3.90
CA LEU A 195 -7.38 6.07 -3.08
C LEU A 195 -8.87 6.12 -2.69
N MET A 196 -9.76 5.82 -3.63
CA MET A 196 -11.20 5.75 -3.36
C MET A 196 -11.54 4.63 -2.38
N PHE A 197 -10.86 3.50 -2.47
CA PHE A 197 -10.97 2.41 -1.50
C PHE A 197 -10.60 2.87 -0.08
N ALA A 198 -9.47 3.57 0.07
CA ALA A 198 -9.04 4.05 1.39
C ALA A 198 -10.06 5.02 2.01
N PHE A 199 -10.61 5.95 1.22
CA PHE A 199 -11.63 6.89 1.69
C PHE A 199 -12.96 6.22 2.02
N GLU A 200 -13.40 5.28 1.19
CA GLU A 200 -14.64 4.54 1.43
C GLU A 200 -14.51 3.60 2.63
N LEU A 201 -13.35 2.97 2.80
CA LEU A 201 -13.05 2.16 3.97
C LEU A 201 -13.13 2.98 5.25
N ASP A 202 -12.49 4.16 5.29
CA ASP A 202 -12.58 5.08 6.44
C ASP A 202 -14.04 5.42 6.77
N ARG A 203 -14.83 5.79 5.75
CA ARG A 203 -16.23 6.14 5.93
C ARG A 203 -17.05 4.98 6.53
N ARG A 204 -16.80 3.76 6.07
CA ARG A 204 -17.51 2.56 6.54
C ARG A 204 -17.06 2.14 7.93
N LEU A 205 -15.76 2.17 8.22
CA LEU A 205 -15.22 1.89 9.55
C LEU A 205 -15.87 2.82 10.60
N ARG A 206 -15.95 4.11 10.32
CA ARG A 206 -16.60 5.07 11.24
C ARG A 206 -18.10 4.83 11.41
N ALA A 207 -18.77 4.34 10.38
CA ALA A 207 -20.21 4.06 10.43
C ALA A 207 -20.53 2.73 11.15
N ALA A 208 -19.60 1.79 11.20
CA ALA A 208 -19.84 0.44 11.74
C ALA A 208 -19.86 0.37 13.28
N GLY A 209 -19.40 1.41 13.98
CA GLY A 209 -19.31 1.41 15.45
C GLY A 209 -18.12 0.64 16.00
N THR A 210 -17.93 0.66 17.33
CA THR A 210 -16.82 -0.01 18.00
C THR A 210 -17.03 -1.54 18.08
N PRO A 211 -15.96 -2.37 18.03
CA PRO A 211 -14.53 -1.98 17.95
C PRO A 211 -14.06 -1.55 16.55
N VAL A 212 -14.85 -1.78 15.51
CA VAL A 212 -14.50 -1.54 14.10
C VAL A 212 -14.11 -0.08 13.86
N SER A 213 -14.85 0.86 14.43
CA SER A 213 -14.54 2.31 14.36
C SER A 213 -13.21 2.69 15.03
N GLY A 214 -12.61 1.78 15.80
CA GLY A 214 -11.25 1.93 16.34
C GLY A 214 -10.15 1.76 15.31
N VAL A 215 -10.44 1.13 14.16
CA VAL A 215 -9.48 1.00 13.05
C VAL A 215 -9.46 2.30 12.24
N MET A 216 -8.27 2.75 11.85
CA MET A 216 -8.08 3.92 10.99
C MET A 216 -7.74 3.48 9.57
N SER A 217 -8.38 4.08 8.56
CA SER A 217 -7.97 3.94 7.15
C SER A 217 -7.35 5.24 6.66
N VAL A 218 -6.15 5.16 6.10
CA VAL A 218 -5.40 6.29 5.57
C VAL A 218 -4.74 5.91 4.24
N ALA A 219 -4.37 6.90 3.45
CA ALA A 219 -3.66 6.69 2.20
C ALA A 219 -2.35 7.46 2.16
N ALA A 220 -1.41 6.98 1.34
CA ALA A 220 -0.16 7.67 1.07
C ALA A 220 0.26 7.53 -0.39
N HIS A 221 1.08 8.44 -0.89
CA HIS A 221 1.81 8.25 -2.14
C HIS A 221 3.28 8.66 -1.99
N PRO A 222 4.17 7.94 -2.67
CA PRO A 222 5.63 8.14 -2.52
C PRO A 222 6.19 9.30 -3.32
N GLY A 223 5.35 10.07 -4.01
CA GLY A 223 5.81 10.92 -5.10
C GLY A 223 6.26 10.09 -6.30
N VAL A 224 7.32 10.53 -6.98
CA VAL A 224 7.98 9.76 -8.04
C VAL A 224 9.27 9.17 -7.45
N ALA A 225 9.21 7.90 -7.08
CA ALA A 225 10.34 7.18 -6.51
C ALA A 225 10.94 6.20 -7.53
N ASN A 226 12.25 6.05 -7.49
CA ASN A 226 12.95 5.05 -8.31
C ASN A 226 12.74 3.66 -7.70
N THR A 227 11.68 2.98 -8.10
CA THR A 227 11.31 1.67 -7.57
C THR A 227 11.31 0.61 -8.67
N ASN A 228 11.42 -0.65 -8.27
CA ASN A 228 11.38 -1.82 -9.15
C ASN A 228 9.97 -2.11 -9.76
N LEU A 229 9.01 -1.20 -9.62
CA LEU A 229 7.64 -1.32 -10.12
C LEU A 229 7.54 -1.55 -11.65
N PHE A 230 8.56 -1.12 -12.40
CA PHE A 230 8.62 -1.26 -13.86
C PHE A 230 9.09 -2.65 -14.36
N GLN A 231 9.29 -3.63 -13.48
CA GLN A 231 9.93 -4.91 -13.85
C GLN A 231 8.96 -5.98 -14.32
N VAL A 232 7.66 -5.73 -14.33
CA VAL A 232 6.67 -6.71 -14.80
C VAL A 232 6.53 -6.60 -16.32
N GLY A 233 6.95 -7.64 -17.05
CA GLY A 233 6.87 -7.77 -18.49
C GLY A 233 8.21 -8.16 -19.12
N GLU A 234 8.16 -8.73 -20.32
CA GLU A 234 9.35 -9.06 -21.10
C GLU A 234 9.92 -7.78 -21.75
N PHE A 235 11.07 -7.35 -21.29
CA PHE A 235 11.86 -6.29 -21.90
C PHE A 235 13.10 -6.87 -22.53
N ASN A 236 13.40 -6.45 -23.76
CA ASN A 236 14.65 -6.83 -24.40
C ASN A 236 15.86 -6.18 -23.69
N PRO A 237 17.09 -6.71 -23.86
CA PRO A 237 18.29 -6.21 -23.18
C PRO A 237 18.56 -4.72 -23.40
N ILE A 238 18.25 -4.19 -24.59
CA ILE A 238 18.47 -2.79 -24.97
C ILE A 238 17.47 -1.90 -24.18
N GLU A 239 16.20 -2.33 -24.10
CA GLU A 239 15.19 -1.59 -23.32
C GLU A 239 15.51 -1.58 -21.83
N LYS A 240 16.04 -2.70 -21.29
CA LYS A 240 16.53 -2.74 -19.90
C LYS A 240 17.67 -1.77 -19.67
N MET A 241 18.61 -1.68 -20.63
CA MET A 241 19.76 -0.76 -20.56
C MET A 241 19.35 0.71 -20.69
N VAL A 242 18.44 1.02 -21.63
CA VAL A 242 17.89 2.38 -21.80
C VAL A 242 17.10 2.79 -20.56
N ARG A 243 16.28 1.93 -20.00
CA ARG A 243 15.54 2.21 -18.75
C ARG A 243 16.47 2.38 -17.55
N LYS A 244 17.54 1.58 -17.46
CA LYS A 244 18.57 1.74 -16.43
C LYS A 244 19.34 3.06 -16.59
N GLY A 245 19.69 3.43 -17.81
CA GLY A 245 20.34 4.71 -18.12
C GLY A 245 19.43 5.92 -17.87
N PHE A 246 18.16 5.83 -18.25
CA PHE A 246 17.14 6.84 -17.97
C PHE A 246 16.89 6.97 -16.47
N GLY A 247 16.84 5.83 -15.74
CA GLY A 247 16.70 5.78 -14.28
C GLY A 247 17.90 6.43 -13.57
N VAL A 248 19.12 6.27 -14.08
CA VAL A 248 20.32 6.91 -13.52
C VAL A 248 20.35 8.42 -13.84
N ALA A 249 19.97 8.83 -15.04
CA ALA A 249 19.97 10.25 -15.44
C ALA A 249 18.85 11.05 -14.72
N ILE A 250 17.71 10.42 -14.40
CA ILE A 250 16.59 11.02 -13.68
C ILE A 250 16.68 10.75 -12.17
N GLY A 251 17.52 9.78 -11.74
CA GLY A 251 17.65 9.33 -10.36
C GLY A 251 17.99 10.44 -9.35
N THR A 252 18.69 11.49 -9.79
CA THR A 252 18.94 12.70 -8.99
C THR A 252 17.71 13.62 -8.87
N LEU A 253 16.70 13.41 -9.72
CA LEU A 253 15.45 14.18 -9.74
C LEU A 253 14.28 13.44 -9.06
N LEU A 254 14.44 12.15 -8.76
CA LEU A 254 13.42 11.29 -8.12
C LEU A 254 13.72 11.11 -6.63
N ASN A 255 12.71 10.75 -5.87
CA ASN A 255 12.90 10.31 -4.49
C ASN A 255 13.73 9.01 -4.46
N THR A 256 14.62 8.89 -3.49
CA THR A 256 15.17 7.58 -3.11
C THR A 256 14.04 6.68 -2.57
N GLU A 257 14.28 5.38 -2.48
CA GLU A 257 13.32 4.45 -1.87
C GLU A 257 13.00 4.83 -0.42
N GLU A 258 14.00 5.31 0.33
CA GLU A 258 13.87 5.81 1.70
C GLU A 258 12.94 7.04 1.75
N GLN A 259 13.22 8.05 0.92
CA GLN A 259 12.37 9.24 0.83
C GLN A 259 10.95 8.90 0.39
N GLY A 260 10.80 7.94 -0.54
CA GLY A 260 9.50 7.44 -0.98
C GLY A 260 8.72 6.69 0.11
N ALA A 261 9.40 6.12 1.10
CA ALA A 261 8.77 5.45 2.24
C ALA A 261 8.24 6.43 3.29
N MET A 262 8.75 7.65 3.35
CA MET A 262 8.39 8.63 4.37
C MET A 262 6.88 8.93 4.46
N PRO A 263 6.15 9.17 3.36
CA PRO A 263 4.70 9.38 3.43
C PRO A 263 3.94 8.16 3.98
N THR A 264 4.40 6.96 3.63
CA THR A 264 3.83 5.72 4.16
C THR A 264 4.06 5.59 5.66
N LEU A 265 5.27 5.87 6.13
CA LEU A 265 5.62 5.84 7.55
C LEU A 265 4.88 6.93 8.33
N PHE A 266 4.74 8.13 7.77
CA PHE A 266 3.92 9.19 8.37
C PHE A 266 2.46 8.76 8.53
N ALA A 267 1.84 8.28 7.46
CA ALA A 267 0.46 7.78 7.48
C ALA A 267 0.27 6.65 8.51
N ALA A 268 1.28 5.78 8.62
CA ALA A 268 1.26 4.65 9.53
C ALA A 268 1.45 5.04 11.00
N MET A 269 2.32 6.03 11.31
CA MET A 269 2.86 6.23 12.64
C MET A 269 2.61 7.61 13.24
N ALA A 270 2.50 8.65 12.42
CA ALA A 270 2.40 10.00 12.96
C ALA A 270 1.10 10.21 13.77
N SER A 271 1.23 10.92 14.90
CA SER A 271 0.09 11.35 15.72
C SER A 271 -0.82 12.32 14.98
N GLY A 272 -0.24 13.13 14.08
CA GLY A 272 -0.96 14.07 13.22
C GLY A 272 -1.66 13.44 12.01
N ALA A 273 -1.51 12.13 11.77
CA ALA A 273 -2.28 11.46 10.74
C ALA A 273 -3.74 11.29 11.18
N THR A 274 -4.67 11.72 10.32
CA THR A 274 -6.11 11.75 10.61
C THR A 274 -6.88 10.69 9.83
N ASP A 275 -8.05 10.33 10.32
CA ASP A 275 -8.97 9.41 9.64
C ASP A 275 -9.28 9.88 8.22
N GLY A 276 -9.15 9.00 7.24
CA GLY A 276 -9.34 9.33 5.83
C GLY A 276 -8.26 10.26 5.26
N GLY A 277 -7.15 10.48 5.98
CA GLY A 277 -6.05 11.33 5.51
C GLY A 277 -5.33 10.73 4.30
N TYR A 278 -4.79 11.61 3.45
CA TYR A 278 -3.95 11.25 2.31
C TYR A 278 -2.67 12.05 2.34
N TYR A 279 -1.52 11.39 2.34
CA TYR A 279 -0.22 12.00 2.60
C TYR A 279 0.77 11.76 1.47
N GLY A 280 1.60 12.77 1.21
CA GLY A 280 2.61 12.74 0.16
C GLY A 280 3.76 13.70 0.43
N PRO A 281 4.82 13.67 -0.43
CA PRO A 281 5.91 14.63 -0.36
C PRO A 281 5.40 16.05 -0.59
N GLN A 282 5.97 17.02 0.13
CA GLN A 282 5.56 18.43 0.05
C GLN A 282 6.41 19.27 -0.90
N GLY A 283 7.33 18.67 -1.65
CA GLY A 283 8.12 19.37 -2.63
C GLY A 283 7.41 19.62 -3.96
N PHE A 284 8.16 19.97 -4.99
CA PHE A 284 7.62 20.38 -6.29
C PHE A 284 6.56 19.39 -6.82
N GLN A 285 5.32 19.86 -7.00
CA GLN A 285 4.17 19.10 -7.48
C GLN A 285 3.94 17.75 -6.76
N GLU A 286 4.33 17.66 -5.50
CA GLU A 286 4.30 16.40 -4.72
C GLU A 286 5.11 15.26 -5.36
N MET A 287 6.01 15.59 -6.30
CA MET A 287 6.83 14.57 -6.97
C MET A 287 7.99 14.11 -6.10
N ARG A 288 8.54 15.03 -5.28
CA ARG A 288 9.68 14.76 -4.40
C ARG A 288 9.70 15.71 -3.21
N GLY A 289 10.58 15.43 -2.24
CA GLY A 289 10.85 16.30 -1.08
C GLY A 289 11.01 15.49 0.19
N GLY A 290 11.72 16.05 1.18
CA GLY A 290 11.95 15.44 2.48
C GLY A 290 10.78 15.61 3.44
N ASP A 291 10.06 16.73 3.35
CA ASP A 291 8.87 16.95 4.17
C ASP A 291 7.68 16.12 3.66
N VAL A 292 6.87 15.69 4.61
CA VAL A 292 5.62 14.94 4.35
C VAL A 292 4.45 15.76 4.88
N GLY A 293 3.32 15.68 4.19
CA GLY A 293 2.11 16.37 4.63
C GLY A 293 0.88 15.95 3.83
N PRO A 294 -0.27 16.60 4.07
CA PRO A 294 -1.49 16.33 3.31
C PRO A 294 -1.27 16.49 1.82
N ALA A 295 -1.66 15.49 1.05
CA ALA A 295 -1.53 15.46 -0.40
C ALA A 295 -2.80 15.94 -1.10
N ALA A 296 -2.66 16.51 -2.29
CA ALA A 296 -3.78 16.99 -3.08
C ALA A 296 -4.59 15.82 -3.65
N VAL A 297 -5.89 15.85 -3.41
CA VAL A 297 -6.86 14.86 -3.87
C VAL A 297 -7.54 15.35 -5.14
N ALA A 298 -7.54 14.54 -6.18
CA ALA A 298 -8.27 14.86 -7.41
C ALA A 298 -9.80 14.76 -7.19
N PRO A 299 -10.61 15.65 -7.81
CA PRO A 299 -12.06 15.70 -7.57
C PRO A 299 -12.77 14.36 -7.78
N GLN A 300 -12.37 13.57 -8.79
CA GLN A 300 -12.97 12.26 -9.05
C GLN A 300 -12.74 11.25 -7.92
N ALA A 301 -11.67 11.38 -7.13
CA ALA A 301 -11.43 10.51 -5.98
C ALA A 301 -12.40 10.79 -4.80
N LEU A 302 -13.07 11.94 -4.81
CA LEU A 302 -14.05 12.36 -3.82
C LEU A 302 -15.49 11.99 -4.21
N ASP A 303 -15.71 11.39 -5.39
CA ASP A 303 -17.04 10.94 -5.82
C ASP A 303 -17.49 9.72 -4.99
N ARG A 304 -18.33 9.98 -4.01
CA ARG A 304 -18.88 8.96 -3.11
C ARG A 304 -19.75 7.92 -3.82
N ARG A 305 -20.45 8.32 -4.91
CA ARG A 305 -21.28 7.37 -5.67
C ARG A 305 -20.41 6.39 -6.45
N ALA A 306 -19.36 6.90 -7.09
CA ALA A 306 -18.39 6.07 -7.76
C ALA A 306 -17.63 5.18 -6.76
N ALA A 307 -17.25 5.68 -5.59
CA ALA A 307 -16.60 4.88 -4.55
C ALA A 307 -17.50 3.74 -4.02
N ALA A 308 -18.77 4.03 -3.76
CA ALA A 308 -19.72 3.00 -3.34
C ALA A 308 -20.02 1.97 -4.45
N ARG A 309 -19.99 2.37 -5.73
CA ARG A 309 -20.09 1.44 -6.86
C ARG A 309 -18.84 0.57 -6.95
N LEU A 310 -17.64 1.17 -6.89
CA LEU A 310 -16.37 0.46 -6.89
C LEU A 310 -16.31 -0.59 -5.77
N TRP A 311 -16.78 -0.24 -4.59
CA TRP A 311 -16.81 -1.15 -3.45
C TRP A 311 -17.64 -2.40 -3.75
N ARG A 312 -18.87 -2.24 -4.25
CA ARG A 312 -19.72 -3.38 -4.65
C ARG A 312 -19.12 -4.21 -5.78
N GLU A 313 -18.45 -3.58 -6.75
CA GLU A 313 -17.72 -4.30 -7.80
C GLU A 313 -16.57 -5.13 -7.21
N CYS A 314 -15.82 -4.57 -6.25
CA CYS A 314 -14.77 -5.31 -5.56
C CYS A 314 -15.33 -6.50 -4.76
N GLU A 315 -16.43 -6.31 -4.03
CA GLU A 315 -17.12 -7.42 -3.32
C GLU A 315 -17.57 -8.51 -4.29
N SER A 316 -18.21 -8.11 -5.40
CA SER A 316 -18.69 -9.04 -6.42
C SER A 316 -17.55 -9.83 -7.08
N LEU A 317 -16.46 -9.14 -7.46
CA LEU A 317 -15.33 -9.75 -8.16
C LEU A 317 -14.50 -10.65 -7.24
N THR A 318 -14.34 -10.28 -5.97
CA THR A 318 -13.53 -11.06 -5.02
C THR A 318 -14.32 -12.13 -4.30
N GLY A 319 -15.66 -12.03 -4.25
CA GLY A 319 -16.52 -12.87 -3.44
C GLY A 319 -16.33 -12.67 -1.94
N VAL A 320 -15.81 -11.51 -1.52
CA VAL A 320 -15.54 -11.19 -0.11
C VAL A 320 -16.33 -9.92 0.23
N SER A 321 -17.15 -9.99 1.29
CA SER A 321 -17.84 -8.82 1.83
C SER A 321 -16.98 -8.11 2.86
N LEU A 322 -17.02 -6.78 2.88
CA LEU A 322 -16.29 -5.93 3.80
C LEU A 322 -17.21 -4.80 4.30
N LEU A 323 -17.69 -4.88 5.55
CA LEU A 323 -18.52 -3.86 6.25
C LEU A 323 -19.89 -3.61 5.60
#